data_54d84abebb18a6baa7eaa2acd55caf8a
#
_entry.id   54d84abebb18a6baa7eaa2acd55caf8a
#
_cell.length_a   1.000
_cell.length_b   1.000
_cell.length_c   1.000
_cell.angle_alpha   90.00
_cell.angle_beta   90.00
_cell.angle_gamma   90.00
#
_symmetry.space_group_name_H-M   'P 1'
#
loop_
_entity.id
_entity.type
_entity.pdbx_description
1 polymer ?
#
loop_
_entity_poly.entity_id
_entity_poly.type
_entity_poly.pdbx_seq_one_letter_code
_entity_poly.pdbx_strand_id
1 'polypeptide(L)'
;MIRVLVTGAGGPAGVAVIRSLLMRADVEVYAADMDGWASGLYLVPAEHRRIVPRALDPEFVPAVISLCVADSTNVLFSTVDSELPALAARRLELGATVLAAPSLETLEVTLDKFALSERVDSAARVPTTRLVGEASRSQKWDFPIIVKPRRGAGSRGVRVVHDRAGLDALGEDDNLIAQELLPGDEYSVDVFANAVGDVIAAVPRTRTRVDSGVSIAGRTVKNEELETTASAVARAVGLTGVANVQLRYDSNGVAALLEVNPRFPGAMPLTIAAGVDMPSLAIDLALGLPLPAHIDFREVANVRFLEDVFLDPSEILFSENAAHDESDG
;
A
#
# COMPACT_ATOMS: atom_id res chain seq x y z
N MET A 1 -20.32 -7.61 -17.62
CA MET A 1 -19.94 -7.70 -16.21
C MET A 1 -18.41 -7.74 -16.15
N ILE A 2 -17.79 -6.82 -15.42
CA ILE A 2 -16.33 -6.77 -15.22
C ILE A 2 -16.00 -7.66 -14.05
N ARG A 3 -15.16 -8.68 -14.23
CA ARG A 3 -14.75 -9.59 -13.15
C ARG A 3 -13.42 -9.13 -12.55
N VAL A 4 -13.43 -8.91 -11.26
CA VAL A 4 -12.27 -8.41 -10.50
C VAL A 4 -11.89 -9.40 -9.42
N LEU A 5 -10.63 -9.86 -9.42
CA LEU A 5 -10.05 -10.64 -8.33
C LEU A 5 -9.28 -9.70 -7.40
N VAL A 6 -9.56 -9.75 -6.11
CA VAL A 6 -8.87 -8.97 -5.06
C VAL A 6 -8.11 -9.94 -4.16
N THR A 7 -6.76 -9.87 -4.14
CA THR A 7 -5.93 -10.63 -3.19
C THR A 7 -5.63 -9.82 -1.94
N GLY A 8 -5.32 -10.49 -0.82
CA GLY A 8 -5.18 -9.87 0.49
C GLY A 8 -6.52 -9.36 1.03
N ALA A 9 -7.59 -10.14 0.78
CA ALA A 9 -8.97 -9.75 1.05
C ALA A 9 -9.24 -9.46 2.54
N GLY A 10 -8.54 -10.11 3.48
CA GLY A 10 -8.72 -9.93 4.93
C GLY A 10 -8.12 -8.65 5.48
N GLY A 11 -7.14 -8.05 4.78
CA GLY A 11 -6.53 -6.81 5.21
C GLY A 11 -7.46 -5.60 5.08
N PRO A 12 -7.22 -4.51 5.85
CA PRO A 12 -8.05 -3.30 5.78
C PRO A 12 -8.15 -2.69 4.38
N ALA A 13 -7.11 -2.84 3.56
CA ALA A 13 -7.12 -2.41 2.16
C ALA A 13 -8.02 -3.30 1.29
N GLY A 14 -7.91 -4.63 1.43
CA GLY A 14 -8.73 -5.60 0.71
C GLY A 14 -10.22 -5.40 1.00
N VAL A 15 -10.58 -5.35 2.29
CA VAL A 15 -11.97 -5.06 2.72
C VAL A 15 -12.49 -3.75 2.13
N ALA A 16 -11.66 -2.68 2.14
CA ALA A 16 -12.06 -1.38 1.62
C ALA A 16 -12.30 -1.40 0.10
N VAL A 17 -11.42 -2.06 -0.64
CA VAL A 17 -11.53 -2.25 -2.10
C VAL A 17 -12.77 -3.07 -2.43
N ILE A 18 -12.95 -4.24 -1.79
CA ILE A 18 -14.10 -5.12 -2.02
C ILE A 18 -15.42 -4.36 -1.76
N ARG A 19 -15.53 -3.68 -0.62
CA ARG A 19 -16.75 -2.91 -0.28
C ARG A 19 -17.04 -1.79 -1.30
N SER A 20 -16.03 -1.11 -1.80
CA SER A 20 -16.22 -0.10 -2.85
C SER A 20 -16.72 -0.74 -4.15
N LEU A 21 -16.09 -1.82 -4.59
CA LEU A 21 -16.42 -2.47 -5.85
C LEU A 21 -17.80 -3.13 -5.84
N LEU A 22 -18.26 -3.64 -4.69
CA LEU A 22 -19.62 -4.19 -4.52
C LEU A 22 -20.73 -3.15 -4.71
N MET A 23 -20.39 -1.85 -4.68
CA MET A 23 -21.36 -0.79 -4.97
C MET A 23 -21.53 -0.55 -6.49
N ARG A 24 -20.70 -1.16 -7.33
CA ARG A 24 -20.79 -1.06 -8.80
C ARG A 24 -21.63 -2.21 -9.36
N ALA A 25 -22.73 -1.86 -10.02
CA ALA A 25 -23.64 -2.85 -10.61
C ALA A 25 -23.04 -3.60 -11.83
N ASP A 26 -21.97 -3.07 -12.43
CA ASP A 26 -21.28 -3.63 -13.60
C ASP A 26 -20.06 -4.49 -13.22
N VAL A 27 -19.76 -4.63 -11.90
CA VAL A 27 -18.60 -5.36 -11.37
C VAL A 27 -19.03 -6.60 -10.62
N GLU A 28 -18.35 -7.72 -10.88
CA GLU A 28 -18.43 -8.98 -10.15
C GLU A 28 -17.10 -9.20 -9.41
N VAL A 29 -17.14 -9.28 -8.08
CA VAL A 29 -15.94 -9.32 -7.22
C VAL A 29 -15.66 -10.75 -6.77
N TYR A 30 -14.44 -11.21 -6.97
CA TYR A 30 -13.84 -12.40 -6.39
C TYR A 30 -12.84 -11.98 -5.34
N ALA A 31 -12.85 -12.62 -4.19
CA ALA A 31 -11.97 -12.32 -3.07
C ALA A 31 -11.03 -13.51 -2.79
N ALA A 32 -9.74 -13.23 -2.64
CA ALA A 32 -8.73 -14.23 -2.34
C ALA A 32 -7.88 -13.84 -1.13
N ASP A 33 -7.56 -14.79 -0.28
CA ASP A 33 -6.64 -14.63 0.85
C ASP A 33 -5.93 -15.95 1.15
N MET A 34 -4.82 -15.89 1.88
CA MET A 34 -4.13 -17.07 2.38
C MET A 34 -4.78 -17.66 3.64
N ASP A 35 -5.58 -16.86 4.34
CA ASP A 35 -6.26 -17.18 5.58
C ASP A 35 -7.75 -17.38 5.33
N GLY A 36 -8.27 -18.56 5.64
CA GLY A 36 -9.69 -18.87 5.52
C GLY A 36 -10.60 -18.04 6.44
N TRP A 37 -10.05 -17.40 7.48
CA TRP A 37 -10.76 -16.48 8.37
C TRP A 37 -10.71 -15.02 7.92
N ALA A 38 -10.12 -14.75 6.76
CA ALA A 38 -10.01 -13.40 6.22
C ALA A 38 -11.40 -12.79 5.95
N SER A 39 -11.75 -11.71 6.65
CA SER A 39 -13.12 -11.14 6.67
C SER A 39 -13.62 -10.73 5.28
N GLY A 40 -12.74 -10.26 4.40
CA GLY A 40 -13.13 -9.87 3.05
C GLY A 40 -13.62 -11.01 2.16
N LEU A 41 -13.26 -12.27 2.46
CA LEU A 41 -13.80 -13.45 1.78
C LEU A 41 -15.31 -13.55 1.96
N TYR A 42 -15.80 -13.13 3.11
CA TYR A 42 -17.21 -13.25 3.49
C TYR A 42 -18.07 -12.04 3.12
N LEU A 43 -17.48 -11.07 2.43
CA LEU A 43 -18.22 -9.97 1.81
C LEU A 43 -18.74 -10.33 0.40
N VAL A 44 -18.25 -11.41 -0.18
CA VAL A 44 -18.67 -11.90 -1.51
C VAL A 44 -19.40 -13.23 -1.41
N PRO A 45 -20.20 -13.63 -2.42
CA PRO A 45 -20.84 -14.94 -2.49
C PRO A 45 -19.84 -16.10 -2.32
N ALA A 46 -20.31 -17.22 -1.80
CA ALA A 46 -19.45 -18.39 -1.50
C ALA A 46 -18.65 -18.88 -2.73
N GLU A 47 -19.29 -18.88 -3.90
CA GLU A 47 -18.67 -19.27 -5.19
C GLU A 47 -17.57 -18.31 -5.66
N HIS A 48 -17.45 -17.11 -5.07
CA HIS A 48 -16.42 -16.12 -5.40
C HIS A 48 -15.26 -16.07 -4.40
N ARG A 49 -15.28 -16.92 -3.38
CA ARG A 49 -14.24 -17.01 -2.34
C ARG A 49 -13.11 -17.91 -2.80
N ARG A 50 -11.87 -17.48 -2.61
CA ARG A 50 -10.68 -18.23 -3.03
C ARG A 50 -9.62 -18.27 -1.94
N ILE A 51 -8.95 -19.39 -1.79
CA ILE A 51 -7.72 -19.52 -0.98
C ILE A 51 -6.52 -19.53 -1.90
N VAL A 52 -5.49 -18.79 -1.53
CA VAL A 52 -4.20 -18.72 -2.25
C VAL A 52 -3.05 -19.02 -1.30
N PRO A 53 -1.91 -19.51 -1.79
CA PRO A 53 -0.70 -19.64 -0.97
C PRO A 53 -0.22 -18.28 -0.42
N ARG A 54 0.70 -18.32 0.54
CA ARG A 54 1.37 -17.10 1.06
C ARG A 54 2.16 -16.40 -0.05
N ALA A 55 2.27 -15.08 0.00
CA ALA A 55 2.93 -14.25 -1.03
C ALA A 55 4.36 -14.67 -1.41
N LEU A 56 5.12 -15.23 -0.46
CA LEU A 56 6.50 -15.69 -0.67
C LEU A 56 6.59 -17.18 -1.07
N ASP A 57 5.46 -17.86 -1.14
CA ASP A 57 5.41 -19.24 -1.63
C ASP A 57 5.60 -19.26 -3.15
N PRO A 58 6.47 -20.13 -3.71
CA PRO A 58 6.63 -20.27 -5.16
C PRO A 58 5.34 -20.57 -5.91
N GLU A 59 4.37 -21.24 -5.27
CA GLU A 59 3.06 -21.56 -5.84
C GLU A 59 2.07 -20.39 -5.83
N PHE A 60 2.36 -19.27 -5.15
CA PHE A 60 1.44 -18.12 -5.07
C PHE A 60 1.06 -17.58 -6.46
N VAL A 61 2.05 -17.19 -7.27
CA VAL A 61 1.77 -16.59 -8.59
C VAL A 61 1.12 -17.61 -9.55
N PRO A 62 1.57 -18.88 -9.64
CA PRO A 62 0.84 -19.92 -10.38
C PRO A 62 -0.62 -20.08 -9.97
N ALA A 63 -0.92 -20.10 -8.67
CA ALA A 63 -2.28 -20.21 -8.17
C ALA A 63 -3.14 -19.00 -8.58
N VAL A 64 -2.63 -17.78 -8.42
CA VAL A 64 -3.34 -16.56 -8.83
C VAL A 64 -3.61 -16.56 -10.34
N ILE A 65 -2.64 -16.92 -11.17
CA ILE A 65 -2.82 -17.06 -12.63
C ILE A 65 -3.94 -18.06 -12.94
N SER A 66 -3.92 -19.23 -12.29
CA SER A 66 -4.93 -20.28 -12.49
C SER A 66 -6.34 -19.78 -12.13
N LEU A 67 -6.48 -19.05 -11.03
CA LEU A 67 -7.74 -18.42 -10.63
C LEU A 67 -8.20 -17.36 -11.63
N CYS A 68 -7.30 -16.50 -12.12
CA CYS A 68 -7.63 -15.51 -13.13
C CYS A 68 -8.19 -16.16 -14.41
N VAL A 69 -7.64 -17.29 -14.84
CA VAL A 69 -8.13 -18.03 -15.97
C VAL A 69 -9.50 -18.68 -15.68
N ALA A 70 -9.62 -19.39 -14.55
CA ALA A 70 -10.83 -20.13 -14.18
C ALA A 70 -12.03 -19.18 -14.00
N ASP A 71 -11.83 -18.03 -13.36
CA ASP A 71 -12.87 -17.04 -13.10
C ASP A 71 -13.07 -16.06 -14.27
N SER A 72 -12.26 -16.20 -15.34
CA SER A 72 -12.25 -15.25 -16.48
C SER A 72 -12.10 -13.80 -16.01
N THR A 73 -11.16 -13.57 -15.10
CA THR A 73 -10.89 -12.28 -14.45
C THR A 73 -10.44 -11.23 -15.48
N ASN A 74 -11.02 -10.03 -15.44
CA ASN A 74 -10.60 -8.91 -16.27
C ASN A 74 -9.50 -8.09 -15.58
N VAL A 75 -9.63 -7.86 -14.28
CA VAL A 75 -8.70 -7.03 -13.51
C VAL A 75 -8.30 -7.73 -12.21
N LEU A 76 -7.00 -7.80 -11.94
CA LEU A 76 -6.42 -8.30 -10.71
C LEU A 76 -5.97 -7.13 -9.84
N PHE A 77 -6.47 -7.04 -8.60
CA PHE A 77 -6.00 -6.14 -7.56
C PHE A 77 -5.24 -6.93 -6.49
N SER A 78 -3.98 -6.55 -6.26
CA SER A 78 -3.24 -7.00 -5.07
C SER A 78 -3.17 -5.86 -4.06
N THR A 79 -3.55 -6.15 -2.82
CA THR A 79 -3.56 -5.16 -1.73
C THR A 79 -2.42 -5.37 -0.73
N VAL A 80 -1.46 -6.26 -1.05
CA VAL A 80 -0.36 -6.67 -0.18
C VAL A 80 0.99 -6.36 -0.83
N ASP A 81 1.84 -5.60 -0.14
CA ASP A 81 3.15 -5.15 -0.66
C ASP A 81 4.04 -6.31 -1.12
N SER A 82 4.03 -7.45 -0.40
CA SER A 82 4.87 -8.62 -0.72
C SER A 82 4.40 -9.42 -1.94
N GLU A 83 3.16 -9.26 -2.38
CA GLU A 83 2.62 -9.94 -3.58
C GLU A 83 3.00 -9.21 -4.87
N LEU A 84 3.06 -7.88 -4.81
CA LEU A 84 3.14 -7.00 -5.97
C LEU A 84 4.36 -7.26 -6.87
N PRO A 85 5.61 -7.35 -6.35
CA PRO A 85 6.77 -7.57 -7.22
C PRO A 85 6.70 -8.90 -7.96
N ALA A 86 6.28 -9.98 -7.30
CA ALA A 86 6.17 -11.30 -7.91
C ALA A 86 5.11 -11.34 -9.02
N LEU A 87 3.94 -10.74 -8.78
CA LEU A 87 2.87 -10.61 -9.78
C LEU A 87 3.30 -9.71 -10.95
N ALA A 88 3.95 -8.58 -10.66
CA ALA A 88 4.40 -7.65 -11.69
C ALA A 88 5.50 -8.24 -12.58
N ALA A 89 6.42 -9.02 -12.02
CA ALA A 89 7.46 -9.72 -12.77
C ALA A 89 6.89 -10.74 -13.77
N ARG A 90 5.72 -11.31 -13.45
CA ARG A 90 5.04 -12.32 -14.29
C ARG A 90 3.75 -11.80 -14.93
N ARG A 91 3.62 -10.47 -15.06
CA ARG A 91 2.44 -9.78 -15.61
C ARG A 91 1.96 -10.35 -16.94
N LEU A 92 2.87 -10.73 -17.84
CA LEU A 92 2.53 -11.29 -19.14
C LEU A 92 1.88 -12.68 -19.07
N GLU A 93 2.11 -13.43 -18.00
CA GLU A 93 1.52 -14.75 -17.79
C GLU A 93 0.05 -14.69 -17.33
N LEU A 94 -0.43 -13.52 -16.90
CA LEU A 94 -1.85 -13.29 -16.57
C LEU A 94 -2.76 -13.32 -17.81
N GLY A 95 -2.20 -13.36 -19.02
CA GLY A 95 -2.96 -13.47 -20.27
C GLY A 95 -3.85 -12.24 -20.51
N ALA A 96 -5.18 -12.44 -20.50
CA ALA A 96 -6.15 -11.37 -20.70
C ALA A 96 -6.43 -10.55 -19.42
N THR A 97 -6.01 -11.01 -18.26
CA THR A 97 -6.21 -10.32 -16.99
C THR A 97 -5.20 -9.18 -16.85
N VAL A 98 -5.67 -7.98 -16.54
CA VAL A 98 -4.81 -6.81 -16.29
C VAL A 98 -4.51 -6.70 -14.80
N LEU A 99 -3.23 -6.76 -14.43
CA LEU A 99 -2.79 -6.42 -13.07
C LEU A 99 -2.83 -4.91 -12.89
N ALA A 100 -3.73 -4.42 -12.04
CA ALA A 100 -3.86 -3.01 -11.69
C ALA A 100 -2.84 -2.63 -10.61
N ALA A 101 -1.57 -2.59 -11.00
CA ALA A 101 -0.44 -2.22 -10.18
C ALA A 101 0.59 -1.45 -11.02
N PRO A 102 1.46 -0.64 -10.41
CA PRO A 102 2.56 0.04 -11.09
C PRO A 102 3.51 -0.94 -11.80
N SER A 103 4.46 -0.41 -12.55
CA SER A 103 5.52 -1.20 -13.18
C SER A 103 6.41 -1.89 -12.13
N LEU A 104 7.08 -2.97 -12.52
CA LEU A 104 8.04 -3.65 -11.62
C LEU A 104 9.13 -2.66 -11.15
N GLU A 105 9.65 -1.81 -12.04
CA GLU A 105 10.64 -0.79 -11.68
C GLU A 105 10.11 0.17 -10.61
N THR A 106 8.87 0.67 -10.76
CA THR A 106 8.23 1.54 -9.76
C THR A 106 8.07 0.82 -8.42
N LEU A 107 7.68 -0.46 -8.44
CA LEU A 107 7.54 -1.28 -7.23
C LEU A 107 8.88 -1.50 -6.52
N GLU A 108 9.93 -1.84 -7.27
CA GLU A 108 11.28 -2.05 -6.71
C GLU A 108 11.83 -0.80 -6.04
N VAL A 109 11.59 0.37 -6.63
CA VAL A 109 11.99 1.67 -6.05
C VAL A 109 11.15 2.02 -4.84
N THR A 110 9.83 1.92 -4.92
CA THR A 110 8.94 2.39 -3.85
C THR A 110 8.94 1.48 -2.61
N LEU A 111 9.17 0.18 -2.77
CA LEU A 111 9.25 -0.78 -1.67
C LEU A 111 10.64 -0.83 -1.02
N ASP A 112 11.61 -0.06 -1.51
CA ASP A 112 12.94 0.09 -0.97
C ASP A 112 13.18 1.54 -0.52
N LYS A 113 13.15 1.80 0.78
CA LYS A 113 13.22 3.16 1.34
C LYS A 113 14.53 3.90 1.02
N PHE A 114 15.63 3.16 0.80
CA PHE A 114 16.89 3.77 0.37
C PHE A 114 16.85 4.16 -1.11
N ALA A 115 16.46 3.25 -1.99
CA ALA A 115 16.31 3.53 -3.41
C ALA A 115 15.28 4.63 -3.68
N LEU A 116 14.17 4.64 -2.92
CA LEU A 116 13.16 5.68 -2.98
C LEU A 116 13.75 7.05 -2.61
N SER A 117 14.54 7.12 -1.53
CA SER A 117 15.17 8.38 -1.11
C SER A 117 16.09 8.96 -2.18
N GLU A 118 16.88 8.13 -2.85
CA GLU A 118 17.76 8.56 -3.94
C GLU A 118 16.97 8.98 -5.20
N ARG A 119 15.93 8.22 -5.56
CA ARG A 119 15.11 8.51 -6.75
C ARG A 119 14.37 9.85 -6.64
N VAL A 120 13.95 10.22 -5.44
CA VAL A 120 13.06 11.38 -5.21
C VAL A 120 13.82 12.64 -4.77
N ASP A 121 15.10 12.56 -4.43
CA ASP A 121 15.90 13.65 -3.83
C ASP A 121 15.85 14.99 -4.58
N SER A 122 15.75 14.94 -5.90
CA SER A 122 15.60 16.15 -6.73
C SER A 122 14.17 16.67 -6.90
N ALA A 123 13.16 15.88 -6.48
CA ALA A 123 11.74 16.17 -6.72
C ALA A 123 10.99 16.63 -5.46
N ALA A 124 11.43 16.19 -4.27
CA ALA A 124 10.82 16.55 -2.99
C ALA A 124 11.87 16.51 -1.87
N ARG A 125 11.56 17.17 -0.73
CA ARG A 125 12.37 17.06 0.48
C ARG A 125 12.40 15.60 0.96
N VAL A 126 13.60 15.03 1.04
CA VAL A 126 13.84 13.69 1.58
C VAL A 126 14.67 13.82 2.85
N PRO A 127 14.34 13.15 3.96
CA PRO A 127 15.20 13.15 5.14
C PRO A 127 16.54 12.51 4.82
N THR A 128 17.61 13.06 5.37
CA THR A 128 18.96 12.50 5.19
C THR A 128 18.94 11.01 5.50
N THR A 129 19.29 10.17 4.53
CA THR A 129 19.19 8.71 4.62
C THR A 129 20.51 8.06 4.22
N ARG A 130 21.00 7.08 4.98
CA ARG A 130 22.22 6.31 4.68
C ARG A 130 22.00 4.85 5.05
N LEU A 131 22.64 3.93 4.32
CA LEU A 131 22.73 2.54 4.76
C LEU A 131 23.52 2.47 6.08
N VAL A 132 23.12 1.55 6.97
CA VAL A 132 23.84 1.34 8.24
C VAL A 132 25.17 0.69 7.98
N GLY A 133 26.25 1.40 8.29
CA GLY A 133 27.63 1.00 8.02
C GLY A 133 28.54 2.21 7.90
N GLU A 134 29.57 2.15 7.05
CA GLU A 134 30.52 3.23 6.85
C GLU A 134 29.86 4.55 6.44
N ALA A 135 28.87 4.48 5.52
CA ALA A 135 28.14 5.66 5.04
C ALA A 135 27.40 6.39 6.16
N SER A 136 26.72 5.65 7.04
CA SER A 136 26.02 6.25 8.18
C SER A 136 27.00 6.74 9.27
N ARG A 137 28.12 6.06 9.47
CA ARG A 137 29.17 6.49 10.40
C ARG A 137 29.91 7.75 9.94
N SER A 138 30.09 7.93 8.65
CA SER A 138 30.73 9.14 8.07
C SER A 138 29.80 10.34 8.05
N GLN A 139 28.48 10.12 8.09
CA GLN A 139 27.47 11.18 8.08
C GLN A 139 27.48 11.97 9.40
N LYS A 140 27.42 13.29 9.32
CA LYS A 140 27.12 14.14 10.47
C LYS A 140 25.63 14.09 10.74
N TRP A 141 25.24 13.60 11.91
CA TRP A 141 23.85 13.48 12.35
C TRP A 141 23.54 14.49 13.45
N ASP A 142 22.30 15.03 13.39
CA ASP A 142 21.65 15.70 14.51
C ASP A 142 20.79 14.64 15.24
N PHE A 143 21.33 14.07 16.32
CA PHE A 143 20.65 13.04 17.11
C PHE A 143 19.50 13.63 17.93
N PRO A 144 18.42 12.81 18.18
CA PRO A 144 18.25 11.41 17.82
C PRO A 144 17.94 11.20 16.33
N ILE A 145 18.25 10.01 15.81
CA ILE A 145 17.93 9.57 14.45
C ILE A 145 17.04 8.32 14.48
N ILE A 146 16.45 7.99 13.34
CA ILE A 146 15.69 6.75 13.16
C ILE A 146 16.59 5.71 12.48
N VAL A 147 16.56 4.46 13.00
CA VAL A 147 17.05 3.29 12.28
C VAL A 147 15.89 2.35 12.02
N LYS A 148 15.73 1.93 10.78
CA LYS A 148 14.62 1.08 10.36
C LYS A 148 15.01 0.13 9.23
N PRO A 149 14.28 -0.98 9.03
CA PRO A 149 14.47 -1.83 7.87
C PRO A 149 14.30 -1.04 6.55
N ARG A 150 15.22 -1.28 5.63
CA ARG A 150 15.20 -0.74 4.27
C ARG A 150 13.92 -1.15 3.53
N ARG A 151 13.49 -2.41 3.71
CA ARG A 151 12.24 -2.97 3.20
C ARG A 151 11.35 -3.42 4.34
N GLY A 152 10.04 -3.37 4.15
CA GLY A 152 9.03 -3.74 5.14
C GLY A 152 8.04 -2.62 5.44
N ALA A 153 6.97 -2.97 6.17
CA ALA A 153 5.83 -2.11 6.46
C ALA A 153 5.39 -2.21 7.94
N GLY A 154 4.45 -1.36 8.35
CA GLY A 154 3.82 -1.42 9.67
C GLY A 154 4.73 -1.03 10.83
N SER A 155 5.71 -0.17 10.61
CA SER A 155 6.67 0.31 11.64
C SER A 155 7.46 -0.78 12.36
N ARG A 156 7.49 -2.01 11.82
CA ARG A 156 8.25 -3.12 12.42
C ARG A 156 9.74 -2.86 12.31
N GLY A 157 10.46 -3.06 13.42
CA GLY A 157 11.92 -2.87 13.47
C GLY A 157 12.38 -1.41 13.46
N VAL A 158 11.47 -0.44 13.56
CA VAL A 158 11.82 0.99 13.71
C VAL A 158 12.31 1.25 15.13
N ARG A 159 13.44 1.92 15.25
CA ARG A 159 14.03 2.31 16.55
C ARG A 159 14.64 3.69 16.49
N VAL A 160 14.62 4.38 17.62
CA VAL A 160 15.29 5.67 17.82
C VAL A 160 16.69 5.41 18.34
N VAL A 161 17.70 6.03 17.72
CA VAL A 161 19.09 5.98 18.15
C VAL A 161 19.49 7.38 18.63
N HIS A 162 19.94 7.48 19.87
CA HIS A 162 20.09 8.76 20.57
C HIS A 162 21.50 9.37 20.45
N ASP A 163 22.49 8.58 20.06
CA ASP A 163 23.87 9.04 19.97
C ASP A 163 24.71 8.21 18.99
N ARG A 164 25.93 8.64 18.78
CA ARG A 164 26.93 8.00 17.92
C ARG A 164 27.24 6.57 18.36
N ALA A 165 27.39 6.33 19.66
CA ALA A 165 27.75 5.02 20.17
C ALA A 165 26.65 3.99 19.89
N GLY A 166 25.36 4.37 20.01
CA GLY A 166 24.23 3.55 19.63
C GLY A 166 24.20 3.20 18.15
N LEU A 167 24.57 4.16 17.27
CA LEU A 167 24.67 3.90 15.84
C LEU A 167 25.84 2.95 15.52
N ASP A 168 27.01 3.18 16.12
CA ASP A 168 28.21 2.36 15.88
C ASP A 168 28.03 0.91 16.36
N ALA A 169 27.24 0.70 17.43
CA ALA A 169 26.91 -0.62 17.96
C ALA A 169 26.08 -1.49 17.01
N LEU A 170 25.47 -0.91 15.98
CA LEU A 170 24.69 -1.68 14.99
C LEU A 170 25.57 -2.44 13.98
N GLY A 171 26.86 -2.07 13.87
CA GLY A 171 27.76 -2.67 12.90
C GLY A 171 27.43 -2.27 11.47
N GLU A 172 27.53 -3.22 10.54
CA GLU A 172 27.21 -3.07 9.12
C GLU A 172 26.01 -3.94 8.78
N ASP A 173 24.98 -3.33 8.21
CA ASP A 173 23.77 -4.04 7.78
C ASP A 173 23.07 -3.25 6.65
N ASP A 174 23.23 -3.71 5.41
CA ASP A 174 22.63 -3.12 4.21
C ASP A 174 21.09 -3.26 4.16
N ASN A 175 20.50 -4.06 5.05
CA ASN A 175 19.06 -4.16 5.21
C ASN A 175 18.48 -3.10 6.14
N LEU A 176 19.33 -2.30 6.78
CA LEU A 176 18.95 -1.20 7.64
C LEU A 176 19.35 0.14 7.05
N ILE A 177 18.52 1.14 7.25
CA ILE A 177 18.83 2.55 6.99
C ILE A 177 18.85 3.34 8.28
N ALA A 178 19.81 4.27 8.38
CA ALA A 178 19.83 5.37 9.33
C ALA A 178 19.23 6.60 8.65
N GLN A 179 18.30 7.27 9.30
CA GLN A 179 17.54 8.36 8.72
C GLN A 179 17.33 9.48 9.73
N GLU A 180 17.38 10.72 9.26
CA GLU A 180 17.01 11.91 10.01
C GLU A 180 15.63 11.76 10.65
N LEU A 181 15.50 12.13 11.94
CA LEU A 181 14.22 12.17 12.64
C LEU A 181 13.46 13.43 12.28
N LEU A 182 12.30 13.28 11.69
CA LEU A 182 11.37 14.39 11.39
C LEU A 182 10.45 14.59 12.59
N PRO A 183 10.42 15.81 13.21
CA PRO A 183 9.68 16.05 14.46
C PRO A 183 8.21 16.41 14.29
N GLY A 184 7.79 16.85 13.11
CA GLY A 184 6.45 17.39 12.86
C GLY A 184 5.38 16.31 12.66
N ASP A 185 4.18 16.77 12.28
CA ASP A 185 3.01 15.93 12.05
C ASP A 185 3.17 15.06 10.79
N GLU A 186 2.62 13.84 10.85
CA GLU A 186 2.61 12.87 9.77
C GLU A 186 1.26 12.88 9.04
N TYR A 187 1.36 12.86 7.71
CA TYR A 187 0.22 12.80 6.80
C TYR A 187 0.38 11.63 5.83
N SER A 188 -0.75 11.10 5.41
CA SER A 188 -0.83 10.19 4.27
C SER A 188 -1.52 10.91 3.13
N VAL A 189 -0.97 10.85 1.93
CA VAL A 189 -1.60 11.38 0.72
C VAL A 189 -1.91 10.21 -0.19
N ASP A 190 -3.19 9.95 -0.43
CA ASP A 190 -3.61 8.93 -1.38
C ASP A 190 -3.56 9.57 -2.78
N VAL A 191 -2.79 8.98 -3.67
CA VAL A 191 -2.52 9.51 -5.01
C VAL A 191 -3.05 8.54 -6.05
N PHE A 192 -3.67 9.08 -7.10
CA PHE A 192 -4.02 8.33 -8.30
C PHE A 192 -3.41 8.99 -9.54
N ALA A 193 -2.65 8.22 -10.31
CA ALA A 193 -2.04 8.67 -11.56
C ALA A 193 -2.60 7.88 -12.75
N ASN A 194 -2.77 8.55 -13.90
CA ASN A 194 -3.22 7.95 -15.15
C ASN A 194 -2.11 7.12 -15.83
N ALA A 195 -2.40 6.56 -17.01
CA ALA A 195 -1.48 5.69 -17.75
C ALA A 195 -0.17 6.37 -18.21
N VAL A 196 -0.15 7.70 -18.30
CA VAL A 196 1.04 8.48 -18.67
C VAL A 196 1.73 9.13 -17.47
N GLY A 197 1.28 8.83 -16.24
CA GLY A 197 1.87 9.31 -15.01
C GLY A 197 1.36 10.68 -14.53
N ASP A 198 0.32 11.25 -15.18
CA ASP A 198 -0.30 12.47 -14.67
C ASP A 198 -1.14 12.15 -13.44
N VAL A 199 -0.88 12.88 -12.35
CA VAL A 199 -1.66 12.75 -11.14
C VAL A 199 -3.00 13.45 -11.32
N ILE A 200 -4.09 12.68 -11.24
CA ILE A 200 -5.46 13.19 -11.39
C ILE A 200 -6.16 13.39 -10.03
N ALA A 201 -5.64 12.79 -8.97
CA ALA A 201 -6.09 13.03 -7.60
C ALA A 201 -4.93 12.88 -6.62
N ALA A 202 -4.86 13.78 -5.63
CA ALA A 202 -3.98 13.69 -4.46
C ALA A 202 -4.78 14.13 -3.24
N VAL A 203 -5.02 13.21 -2.28
CA VAL A 203 -5.93 13.41 -1.16
C VAL A 203 -5.16 13.30 0.16
N PRO A 204 -4.68 14.43 0.73
CA PRO A 204 -4.01 14.44 2.03
C PRO A 204 -5.00 14.14 3.16
N ARG A 205 -4.55 13.35 4.12
CA ARG A 205 -5.33 13.01 5.32
C ARG A 205 -4.46 12.89 6.56
N THR A 206 -5.02 13.30 7.68
CA THR A 206 -4.37 13.17 8.97
C THR A 206 -4.35 11.71 9.44
N ARG A 207 -3.41 11.39 10.30
CA ARG A 207 -3.27 10.11 11.01
C ARG A 207 -3.55 10.32 12.51
N THR A 208 -4.79 10.73 12.83
CA THR A 208 -5.16 11.15 14.20
C THR A 208 -5.09 9.98 15.20
N ARG A 209 -5.50 8.79 14.79
CA ARG A 209 -5.33 7.55 15.55
C ARG A 209 -4.89 6.44 14.61
N VAL A 210 -3.83 5.75 14.99
CA VAL A 210 -3.25 4.64 14.22
C VAL A 210 -3.27 3.38 15.08
N ASP A 211 -3.66 2.27 14.48
CA ASP A 211 -3.57 0.94 15.05
C ASP A 211 -2.88 0.02 14.03
N SER A 212 -1.83 -0.68 14.48
CA SER A 212 -1.06 -1.62 13.65
C SER A 212 -0.64 -1.05 12.28
N GLY A 213 -0.26 0.25 12.26
CA GLY A 213 0.12 0.98 11.04
C GLY A 213 -1.05 1.52 10.20
N VAL A 214 -2.29 1.18 10.52
CA VAL A 214 -3.48 1.63 9.79
C VAL A 214 -4.14 2.81 10.53
N SER A 215 -4.46 3.89 9.81
CA SER A 215 -5.24 5.00 10.36
C SER A 215 -6.69 4.56 10.58
N ILE A 216 -7.14 4.56 11.85
CA ILE A 216 -8.50 4.21 12.27
C ILE A 216 -9.38 5.40 12.59
N ALA A 217 -8.79 6.59 12.72
CA ALA A 217 -9.48 7.87 12.78
C ALA A 217 -8.63 8.95 12.14
N GLY A 218 -9.25 9.82 11.37
CA GLY A 218 -8.57 10.91 10.67
C GLY A 218 -9.56 11.78 9.89
N ARG A 219 -9.02 12.72 9.14
CA ARG A 219 -9.79 13.54 8.20
C ARG A 219 -8.97 13.83 6.96
N THR A 220 -9.63 14.04 5.83
CA THR A 220 -9.02 14.66 4.66
C THR A 220 -8.80 16.14 4.93
N VAL A 221 -7.74 16.71 4.38
CA VAL A 221 -7.38 18.13 4.56
C VAL A 221 -6.95 18.72 3.23
N LYS A 222 -7.44 19.92 2.93
CA LYS A 222 -6.96 20.72 1.81
C LYS A 222 -5.63 21.34 2.21
N ASN A 223 -4.55 20.88 1.57
CA ASN A 223 -3.19 21.35 1.81
C ASN A 223 -2.37 21.25 0.54
N GLU A 224 -2.18 22.37 -0.13
CA GLU A 224 -1.52 22.48 -1.43
C GLU A 224 -0.07 21.97 -1.40
N GLU A 225 0.66 22.19 -0.29
CA GLU A 225 2.03 21.69 -0.15
C GLU A 225 2.06 20.16 -0.16
N LEU A 226 1.19 19.50 0.62
CA LEU A 226 1.11 18.04 0.68
C LEU A 226 0.66 17.44 -0.67
N GLU A 227 -0.33 18.06 -1.32
CA GLU A 227 -0.84 17.64 -2.64
C GLU A 227 0.25 17.76 -3.72
N THR A 228 0.96 18.89 -3.75
CA THR A 228 2.05 19.13 -4.71
C THR A 228 3.25 18.23 -4.46
N THR A 229 3.67 18.08 -3.20
CA THR A 229 4.81 17.22 -2.82
C THR A 229 4.52 15.76 -3.17
N ALA A 230 3.35 15.22 -2.80
CA ALA A 230 2.98 13.85 -3.12
C ALA A 230 2.87 13.63 -4.63
N SER A 231 2.36 14.60 -5.38
CA SER A 231 2.30 14.55 -6.84
C SER A 231 3.69 14.56 -7.49
N ALA A 232 4.62 15.34 -6.96
CA ALA A 232 6.02 15.35 -7.42
C ALA A 232 6.71 14.00 -7.16
N VAL A 233 6.51 13.42 -5.97
CA VAL A 233 6.99 12.07 -5.62
C VAL A 233 6.43 11.03 -6.58
N ALA A 234 5.11 11.03 -6.81
CA ALA A 234 4.46 10.08 -7.71
C ALA A 234 5.04 10.13 -9.14
N ARG A 235 5.26 11.32 -9.67
CA ARG A 235 5.90 11.50 -10.99
C ARG A 235 7.35 11.01 -11.01
N ALA A 236 8.13 11.32 -9.96
CA ALA A 236 9.54 10.94 -9.87
C ALA A 236 9.76 9.41 -9.84
N VAL A 237 8.82 8.67 -9.26
CA VAL A 237 8.86 7.19 -9.23
C VAL A 237 8.17 6.55 -10.45
N GLY A 238 7.58 7.33 -11.34
CA GLY A 238 6.85 6.81 -12.51
C GLY A 238 5.56 6.07 -12.11
N LEU A 239 4.83 6.60 -11.13
CA LEU A 239 3.59 5.98 -10.65
C LEU A 239 2.52 5.96 -11.74
N THR A 240 1.87 4.80 -11.88
CA THR A 240 0.57 4.65 -12.57
C THR A 240 -0.40 3.94 -11.62
N GLY A 241 -1.67 4.34 -11.63
CA GLY A 241 -2.66 3.82 -10.68
C GLY A 241 -2.54 4.42 -9.28
N VAL A 242 -2.72 3.60 -8.25
CA VAL A 242 -2.87 4.01 -6.85
C VAL A 242 -1.57 3.88 -6.08
N ALA A 243 -1.26 4.90 -5.26
CA ALA A 243 -0.28 4.79 -4.18
C ALA A 243 -0.70 5.62 -2.96
N ASN A 244 -0.13 5.28 -1.81
CA ASN A 244 -0.19 6.09 -0.61
C ASN A 244 1.20 6.65 -0.32
N VAL A 245 1.36 7.97 -0.43
CA VAL A 245 2.58 8.71 -0.11
C VAL A 245 2.50 9.19 1.33
N GLN A 246 3.45 8.80 2.17
CA GLN A 246 3.53 9.26 3.55
C GLN A 246 4.55 10.39 3.66
N LEU A 247 4.09 11.51 4.18
CA LEU A 247 4.87 12.73 4.38
C LEU A 247 4.88 13.10 5.85
N ARG A 248 5.96 13.73 6.30
CA ARG A 248 6.07 14.27 7.65
C ARG A 248 6.77 15.62 7.61
N TYR A 249 6.31 16.56 8.40
CA TYR A 249 6.94 17.86 8.47
C TYR A 249 8.29 17.80 9.18
N ASP A 250 9.29 18.47 8.61
CA ASP A 250 10.59 18.64 9.24
C ASP A 250 10.58 19.79 10.26
N SER A 251 11.72 20.09 10.89
CA SER A 251 11.87 21.17 11.88
C SER A 251 11.64 22.58 11.31
N ASN A 252 11.67 22.74 9.99
CA ASN A 252 11.44 24.00 9.31
C ASN A 252 9.99 24.14 8.80
N GLY A 253 9.14 23.14 9.06
CA GLY A 253 7.76 23.10 8.59
C GLY A 253 7.64 22.75 7.12
N VAL A 254 8.62 22.04 6.53
CA VAL A 254 8.59 21.55 5.15
C VAL A 254 8.17 20.09 5.13
N ALA A 255 7.23 19.73 4.26
CA ALA A 255 6.78 18.37 4.09
C ALA A 255 7.88 17.50 3.45
N ALA A 256 8.33 16.47 4.15
CA ALA A 256 9.39 15.54 3.73
C ALA A 256 8.85 14.12 3.54
N LEU A 257 9.40 13.39 2.57
CA LEU A 257 8.97 12.04 2.24
C LEU A 257 9.42 11.03 3.30
N LEU A 258 8.51 10.18 3.76
CA LEU A 258 8.82 9.03 4.63
C LEU A 258 8.86 7.72 3.85
N GLU A 259 7.81 7.44 3.08
CA GLU A 259 7.66 6.20 2.29
C GLU A 259 6.54 6.35 1.26
N VAL A 260 6.56 5.45 0.27
CA VAL A 260 5.47 5.26 -0.69
C VAL A 260 5.01 3.81 -0.60
N ASN A 261 3.70 3.61 -0.41
CA ASN A 261 3.07 2.31 -0.48
C ASN A 261 2.33 2.21 -1.84
N PRO A 262 2.85 1.44 -2.83
CA PRO A 262 2.35 1.44 -4.21
C PRO A 262 1.11 0.56 -4.39
N ARG A 263 0.12 0.74 -3.52
CA ARG A 263 -1.13 0.00 -3.44
C ARG A 263 -2.24 0.80 -2.76
N PHE A 264 -3.43 0.21 -2.74
CA PHE A 264 -4.54 0.75 -1.96
C PHE A 264 -4.20 0.80 -0.46
N PRO A 265 -4.38 1.94 0.21
CA PRO A 265 -4.17 2.05 1.65
C PRO A 265 -5.34 1.50 2.45
N GLY A 266 -5.07 1.02 3.65
CA GLY A 266 -6.12 0.54 4.56
C GLY A 266 -7.13 1.60 5.01
N ALA A 267 -6.84 2.89 4.82
CA ALA A 267 -7.77 4.00 5.11
C ALA A 267 -8.51 4.51 3.86
N MET A 268 -8.52 3.76 2.77
CA MET A 268 -9.22 4.08 1.51
C MET A 268 -10.69 4.52 1.68
N PRO A 269 -11.49 3.99 2.64
CA PRO A 269 -12.87 4.44 2.82
C PRO A 269 -13.02 5.95 3.06
N LEU A 270 -12.01 6.59 3.70
CA LEU A 270 -12.02 8.03 3.91
C LEU A 270 -11.86 8.80 2.59
N THR A 271 -10.96 8.36 1.73
CA THR A 271 -10.70 8.95 0.41
C THR A 271 -11.89 8.77 -0.52
N ILE A 272 -12.54 7.59 -0.50
CA ILE A 272 -13.79 7.33 -1.23
C ILE A 272 -14.90 8.27 -0.73
N ALA A 273 -15.08 8.39 0.58
CA ALA A 273 -16.07 9.30 1.17
C ALA A 273 -15.79 10.77 0.85
N ALA A 274 -14.53 11.14 0.63
CA ALA A 274 -14.14 12.48 0.19
C ALA A 274 -14.48 12.76 -1.28
N GLY A 275 -14.89 11.76 -2.06
CA GLY A 275 -15.32 11.88 -3.46
C GLY A 275 -14.36 11.27 -4.48
N VAL A 276 -13.29 10.60 -4.04
CA VAL A 276 -12.30 9.98 -4.93
C VAL A 276 -12.34 8.47 -4.78
N ASP A 277 -13.11 7.79 -5.62
CA ASP A 277 -13.23 6.33 -5.65
C ASP A 277 -12.10 5.70 -6.47
N MET A 278 -10.93 5.58 -5.83
CA MET A 278 -9.73 5.03 -6.47
C MET A 278 -9.86 3.58 -6.93
N PRO A 279 -10.58 2.67 -6.23
CA PRO A 279 -10.85 1.33 -6.77
C PRO A 279 -11.57 1.34 -8.12
N SER A 280 -12.61 2.17 -8.29
CA SER A 280 -13.30 2.32 -9.56
C SER A 280 -12.40 2.92 -10.65
N LEU A 281 -11.64 3.97 -10.32
CA LEU A 281 -10.67 4.57 -11.25
C LEU A 281 -9.59 3.58 -11.69
N ALA A 282 -9.17 2.67 -10.80
CA ALA A 282 -8.16 1.66 -11.13
C ALA A 282 -8.70 0.59 -12.10
N ILE A 283 -9.99 0.24 -12.03
CA ILE A 283 -10.66 -0.58 -13.05
C ILE A 283 -10.66 0.15 -14.37
N ASP A 284 -11.10 1.41 -14.38
CA ASP A 284 -11.21 2.20 -15.60
C ASP A 284 -9.84 2.37 -16.27
N LEU A 285 -8.78 2.64 -15.47
CA LEU A 285 -7.40 2.69 -15.95
C LEU A 285 -6.97 1.35 -16.57
N ALA A 286 -7.19 0.24 -15.85
CA ALA A 286 -6.78 -1.09 -16.29
C ALA A 286 -7.43 -1.52 -17.60
N LEU A 287 -8.68 -1.10 -17.83
CA LEU A 287 -9.46 -1.43 -19.02
C LEU A 287 -9.31 -0.38 -20.16
N GLY A 288 -8.47 0.65 -19.95
CA GLY A 288 -8.29 1.72 -20.93
C GLY A 288 -9.53 2.60 -21.13
N LEU A 289 -10.41 2.66 -20.11
CA LEU A 289 -11.59 3.51 -20.14
C LEU A 289 -11.22 4.98 -19.89
N PRO A 290 -12.03 5.95 -20.32
CA PRO A 290 -11.77 7.36 -20.09
C PRO A 290 -11.67 7.70 -18.60
N LEU A 291 -10.63 8.44 -18.23
CA LEU A 291 -10.46 9.00 -16.90
C LEU A 291 -10.64 10.52 -16.93
N PRO A 292 -11.12 11.14 -15.82
CA PRO A 292 -11.18 12.60 -15.72
C PRO A 292 -9.74 13.17 -15.68
N ALA A 293 -9.57 14.39 -16.14
CA ALA A 293 -8.26 15.05 -16.08
C ALA A 293 -7.84 15.43 -14.65
N HIS A 294 -8.82 15.70 -13.78
CA HIS A 294 -8.61 16.01 -12.36
C HIS A 294 -9.87 15.67 -11.57
N ILE A 295 -9.68 15.24 -10.31
CA ILE A 295 -10.76 15.00 -9.36
C ILE A 295 -10.47 15.80 -8.11
N ASP A 296 -11.37 16.72 -7.79
CA ASP A 296 -11.34 17.44 -6.51
C ASP A 296 -11.95 16.58 -5.39
N PHE A 297 -11.58 16.86 -4.14
CA PHE A 297 -12.08 16.14 -2.98
C PHE A 297 -12.63 17.11 -1.94
N ARG A 298 -13.54 16.64 -1.10
CA ARG A 298 -14.06 17.39 0.04
C ARG A 298 -13.38 16.98 1.34
N GLU A 299 -13.36 17.87 2.32
CA GLU A 299 -12.92 17.54 3.66
C GLU A 299 -13.99 16.71 4.38
N VAL A 300 -13.59 15.52 4.86
CA VAL A 300 -14.43 14.57 5.58
C VAL A 300 -13.62 13.98 6.72
N ALA A 301 -14.23 13.73 7.85
CA ALA A 301 -13.62 12.99 8.95
C ALA A 301 -14.25 11.60 9.07
N ASN A 302 -13.45 10.64 9.54
CA ASN A 302 -13.94 9.30 9.86
C ASN A 302 -13.49 8.82 11.24
N VAL A 303 -14.32 7.96 11.81
CA VAL A 303 -13.96 7.04 12.89
C VAL A 303 -14.33 5.63 12.47
N ARG A 304 -13.48 4.65 12.77
CA ARG A 304 -13.76 3.24 12.50
C ARG A 304 -14.40 2.57 13.70
N PHE A 305 -15.29 1.63 13.41
CA PHE A 305 -15.80 0.66 14.37
C PHE A 305 -15.66 -0.75 13.77
N LEU A 306 -15.70 -1.76 14.63
CA LEU A 306 -15.74 -3.15 14.21
C LEU A 306 -17.16 -3.53 13.82
N GLU A 307 -17.30 -4.36 12.80
CA GLU A 307 -18.53 -4.91 12.30
C GLU A 307 -18.35 -6.41 12.10
N ASP A 308 -19.29 -7.21 12.55
CA ASP A 308 -19.20 -8.66 12.49
C ASP A 308 -19.99 -9.21 11.30
N VAL A 309 -19.48 -10.29 10.70
CA VAL A 309 -20.21 -11.11 9.74
C VAL A 309 -20.48 -12.47 10.40
N PHE A 310 -21.75 -12.84 10.53
CA PHE A 310 -22.13 -14.12 11.12
C PHE A 310 -22.35 -15.16 10.02
N LEU A 311 -21.74 -16.33 10.17
CA LEU A 311 -21.69 -17.40 9.19
C LEU A 311 -22.03 -18.73 9.85
N ASP A 312 -22.51 -19.69 9.08
CA ASP A 312 -22.48 -21.08 9.52
C ASP A 312 -21.00 -21.54 9.59
N PRO A 313 -20.59 -22.26 10.66
CA PRO A 313 -19.20 -22.71 10.79
C PRO A 313 -18.70 -23.53 9.58
N SER A 314 -19.61 -24.22 8.86
CA SER A 314 -19.26 -24.96 7.66
C SER A 314 -18.93 -24.10 6.43
N GLU A 315 -19.24 -22.78 6.48
CA GLU A 315 -18.90 -21.84 5.41
C GLU A 315 -17.47 -21.31 5.50
N ILE A 316 -16.79 -21.50 6.64
CA ILE A 316 -15.41 -21.07 6.82
C ILE A 316 -14.50 -21.92 5.91
N LEU A 317 -13.70 -21.24 5.09
CA LEU A 317 -12.75 -21.91 4.22
C LEU A 317 -11.54 -22.37 5.05
N PHE A 318 -11.09 -23.60 4.79
CA PHE A 318 -9.88 -24.11 5.42
C PHE A 318 -8.69 -23.84 4.50
N SER A 319 -7.62 -23.21 5.03
CA SER A 319 -6.32 -23.20 4.38
C SER A 319 -5.59 -24.49 4.79
N GLU A 320 -5.02 -25.23 3.85
CA GLU A 320 -4.21 -26.43 4.15
C GLU A 320 -3.00 -26.11 5.06
N ASN A 321 -2.62 -24.84 5.20
CA ASN A 321 -1.51 -24.36 6.02
C ASN A 321 -1.88 -24.05 7.51
N ALA A 322 -3.14 -24.13 7.90
CA ALA A 322 -3.56 -23.86 9.29
C ALA A 322 -3.16 -24.95 10.29
N ALA A 323 -2.71 -26.13 9.81
CA ALA A 323 -2.35 -27.27 10.65
C ALA A 323 -0.98 -27.15 11.33
N HIS A 324 -0.17 -26.12 11.05
CA HIS A 324 1.18 -25.99 11.59
C HIS A 324 1.36 -24.90 12.68
N ASP A 325 0.40 -24.01 12.89
CA ASP A 325 0.51 -22.92 13.87
C ASP A 325 -0.03 -23.27 15.28
N GLU A 326 -0.67 -24.43 15.48
CA GLU A 326 -1.16 -24.85 16.80
C GLU A 326 -0.10 -25.53 17.70
N SER A 327 1.16 -25.67 17.24
CA SER A 327 2.21 -26.37 18.00
C SER A 327 3.18 -25.47 18.77
N ASP A 328 3.07 -24.14 18.68
CA ASP A 328 3.91 -23.19 19.42
C ASP A 328 3.05 -22.21 20.25
N GLY A 329 2.37 -22.71 21.25
CA GLY A 329 1.67 -21.97 22.29
C GLY A 329 2.43 -21.99 23.62
#